data_9d085245225fe5092e0377b1309fae3e
#
_entry.id   9d085245225fe5092e0377b1309fae3e
#
_cell.length_a   1.000
_cell.length_b   1.000
_cell.length_c   1.000
_cell.angle_alpha   90.00
_cell.angle_beta   90.00
_cell.angle_gamma   90.00
#
_symmetry.space_group_name_H-M   'P 1'
#
loop_
_entity.id
_entity.type
_entity.pdbx_description
1 polymer ?
#
loop_
_entity_poly.entity_id
_entity_poly.type
_entity_poly.pdbx_seq_one_letter_code
_entity_poly.pdbx_strand_id
1 'polypeptide(L)'
;MEDFNRHNKEINENLTYWQNKPILQTIYNDFYALIGAQVDRSQEGVIVELGSGIGNLKQHIPECICTGVFPNPWIDQVENAYRMSFADESVSNLILFDVFHHLEYPKAALNEFRCVLKPHGRVILFEPCISVLGWIVYGAFHKEPVAWFDKINLDAGLISDDRLGYYAAQGNACRIFRHSRKYRDLIGDFSITKVRRYAALAYVMSGGYSGRQLYPDRLYPFIKSCEKVLNHLPSLFATRLLVVLTK
;
A
#
# COMPACT_ATOMS: atom_id res chain seq x y z
N MET A 1 11.49 2.38 -21.24
CA MET A 1 12.51 1.31 -21.12
C MET A 1 13.28 1.40 -19.80
N GLU A 2 13.67 2.60 -19.37
CA GLU A 2 14.39 2.83 -18.10
C GLU A 2 13.55 2.43 -16.87
N ASP A 3 12.28 2.87 -16.80
CA ASP A 3 11.37 2.52 -15.71
C ASP A 3 11.07 1.03 -15.62
N PHE A 4 10.92 0.35 -16.75
CA PHE A 4 10.75 -1.11 -16.80
C PHE A 4 11.96 -1.84 -16.22
N ASN A 5 13.18 -1.44 -16.62
CA ASN A 5 14.42 -2.06 -16.12
C ASN A 5 14.61 -1.83 -14.62
N ARG A 6 14.28 -0.63 -14.13
CA ARG A 6 14.31 -0.31 -12.71
C ARG A 6 13.33 -1.16 -11.94
N HIS A 7 12.07 -1.24 -12.38
CA HIS A 7 11.02 -2.04 -11.76
C HIS A 7 11.43 -3.52 -11.67
N ASN A 8 11.92 -4.11 -12.76
CA ASN A 8 12.37 -5.50 -12.76
C ASN A 8 13.54 -5.74 -11.81
N LYS A 9 14.45 -4.78 -11.69
CA LYS A 9 15.54 -4.86 -10.72
C LYS A 9 15.00 -4.85 -9.29
N GLU A 10 14.10 -3.97 -8.96
CA GLU A 10 13.45 -3.90 -7.64
C GLU A 10 12.69 -5.18 -7.29
N ILE A 11 11.94 -5.74 -8.24
CA ILE A 11 11.24 -7.02 -8.06
C ILE A 11 12.23 -8.16 -7.74
N ASN A 12 13.34 -8.26 -8.46
CA ASN A 12 14.35 -9.29 -8.22
C ASN A 12 15.08 -9.08 -6.89
N GLU A 13 15.37 -7.84 -6.50
CA GLU A 13 15.92 -7.51 -5.19
C GLU A 13 14.94 -7.92 -4.08
N ASN A 14 13.66 -7.58 -4.22
CA ASN A 14 12.60 -7.95 -3.27
C ASN A 14 12.48 -9.47 -3.13
N LEU A 15 12.50 -10.21 -4.24
CA LEU A 15 12.47 -11.67 -4.22
C LEU A 15 13.67 -12.24 -3.46
N THR A 16 14.87 -11.70 -3.68
CA THR A 16 16.10 -12.10 -2.98
C THR A 16 15.98 -11.88 -1.48
N TYR A 17 15.50 -10.72 -1.05
CA TYR A 17 15.24 -10.45 0.38
C TYR A 17 14.17 -11.38 0.96
N TRP A 18 13.09 -11.61 0.22
CA TRP A 18 12.01 -12.51 0.63
C TRP A 18 12.50 -13.93 0.90
N GLN A 19 13.32 -14.46 -0.01
CA GLN A 19 13.87 -15.82 0.11
C GLN A 19 14.89 -15.97 1.23
N ASN A 20 15.69 -14.93 1.48
CA ASN A 20 16.82 -14.99 2.43
C ASN A 20 16.52 -14.41 3.82
N LYS A 21 15.31 -13.88 4.06
CA LYS A 21 14.95 -13.24 5.32
C LYS A 21 13.62 -13.77 5.88
N PRO A 22 13.60 -14.92 6.59
CA PRO A 22 12.38 -15.53 7.11
C PRO A 22 11.54 -14.61 8.01
N ILE A 23 12.20 -13.73 8.77
CA ILE A 23 11.50 -12.76 9.61
C ILE A 23 10.63 -11.80 8.79
N LEU A 24 11.07 -11.44 7.58
CA LEU A 24 10.29 -10.59 6.67
C LEU A 24 9.00 -11.28 6.26
N GLN A 25 9.06 -12.57 5.95
CA GLN A 25 7.87 -13.38 5.63
C GLN A 25 6.90 -13.40 6.82
N THR A 26 7.41 -13.61 8.04
CA THR A 26 6.58 -13.60 9.25
C THR A 26 5.87 -12.26 9.45
N ILE A 27 6.58 -11.16 9.26
CA ILE A 27 6.02 -9.80 9.40
C ILE A 27 4.95 -9.53 8.34
N TYR A 28 5.23 -9.91 7.08
CA TYR A 28 4.29 -9.71 5.98
C TYR A 28 3.04 -10.58 6.12
N ASN A 29 3.17 -11.80 6.65
CA ASN A 29 2.02 -12.65 6.99
C ASN A 29 1.08 -11.93 7.98
N ASP A 30 1.61 -11.25 9.00
CA ASP A 30 0.81 -10.43 9.91
C ASP A 30 0.12 -9.26 9.16
N PHE A 31 0.82 -8.61 8.22
CA PHE A 31 0.24 -7.53 7.42
C PHE A 31 -0.86 -8.04 6.48
N TYR A 32 -0.62 -9.16 5.81
CA TYR A 32 -1.63 -9.80 4.95
C TYR A 32 -2.87 -10.25 5.75
N ALA A 33 -2.68 -10.72 6.98
CA ALA A 33 -3.81 -11.04 7.86
C ALA A 33 -4.63 -9.76 8.22
N LEU A 34 -3.97 -8.62 8.47
CA LEU A 34 -4.65 -7.36 8.72
C LEU A 34 -5.42 -6.86 7.49
N ILE A 35 -4.85 -6.98 6.30
CA ILE A 35 -5.46 -6.63 5.02
C ILE A 35 -6.64 -7.57 4.73
N GLY A 36 -6.42 -8.88 4.80
CA GLY A 36 -7.41 -9.92 4.52
C GLY A 36 -8.65 -9.83 5.42
N ALA A 37 -8.47 -9.38 6.67
CA ALA A 37 -9.57 -9.12 7.60
C ALA A 37 -10.46 -7.93 7.20
N GLN A 38 -10.07 -7.12 6.20
CA GLN A 38 -10.88 -6.02 5.66
C GLN A 38 -11.63 -6.40 4.39
N VAL A 39 -11.24 -7.49 3.74
CA VAL A 39 -11.87 -7.99 2.52
C VAL A 39 -13.31 -8.42 2.82
N ASP A 40 -14.24 -7.89 2.05
CA ASP A 40 -15.64 -8.29 2.14
C ASP A 40 -15.90 -9.43 1.14
N ARG A 41 -16.00 -10.63 1.66
CA ARG A 41 -16.30 -11.84 0.89
C ARG A 41 -17.80 -12.11 0.72
N SER A 42 -18.65 -11.33 1.38
CA SER A 42 -20.11 -11.46 1.23
C SER A 42 -20.60 -10.85 -0.10
N GLN A 43 -19.79 -9.98 -0.71
CA GLN A 43 -20.10 -9.34 -1.97
C GLN A 43 -19.48 -10.11 -3.14
N GLU A 44 -20.31 -10.51 -4.09
CA GLU A 44 -19.84 -11.08 -5.36
C GLU A 44 -19.02 -10.06 -6.16
N GLY A 45 -17.97 -10.49 -6.81
CA GLY A 45 -17.08 -9.69 -7.64
C GLY A 45 -15.64 -10.11 -7.48
N VAL A 46 -14.76 -9.56 -8.31
CA VAL A 46 -13.34 -9.88 -8.26
C VAL A 46 -12.65 -9.11 -7.12
N ILE A 47 -11.65 -9.76 -6.52
CA ILE A 47 -10.72 -9.13 -5.58
C ILE A 47 -9.45 -8.85 -6.35
N VAL A 48 -8.99 -7.61 -6.33
CA VAL A 48 -7.82 -7.18 -7.12
C VAL A 48 -6.77 -6.56 -6.20
N GLU A 49 -5.52 -6.92 -6.37
CA GLU A 49 -4.38 -6.21 -5.78
C GLU A 49 -3.66 -5.41 -6.86
N LEU A 50 -3.57 -4.10 -6.68
CA LEU A 50 -2.75 -3.23 -7.52
C LEU A 50 -1.32 -3.19 -6.99
N GLY A 51 -0.33 -3.37 -7.89
CA GLY A 51 1.07 -3.32 -7.52
C GLY A 51 1.53 -4.50 -6.66
N SER A 52 1.14 -5.72 -7.03
CA SER A 52 1.37 -6.96 -6.25
C SER A 52 2.85 -7.33 -6.07
N GLY A 53 3.78 -6.66 -6.74
CA GLY A 53 5.20 -6.97 -6.64
C GLY A 53 5.50 -8.43 -6.99
N ILE A 54 5.88 -9.23 -5.99
CA ILE A 54 6.15 -10.68 -6.14
C ILE A 54 4.92 -11.57 -5.81
N GLY A 55 3.70 -10.99 -5.79
CA GLY A 55 2.43 -11.74 -5.71
C GLY A 55 2.15 -12.47 -4.39
N ASN A 56 2.80 -12.08 -3.30
CA ASN A 56 2.73 -12.83 -2.04
C ASN A 56 1.35 -12.79 -1.35
N LEU A 57 0.55 -11.75 -1.58
CA LEU A 57 -0.78 -11.64 -0.99
C LEU A 57 -1.68 -12.82 -1.40
N LYS A 58 -1.46 -13.39 -2.59
CA LYS A 58 -2.20 -14.55 -3.11
C LYS A 58 -2.11 -15.79 -2.21
N GLN A 59 -1.09 -15.89 -1.36
CA GLN A 59 -0.98 -16.97 -0.36
C GLN A 59 -2.03 -16.84 0.76
N HIS A 60 -2.55 -15.63 1.00
CA HIS A 60 -3.56 -15.31 2.02
C HIS A 60 -4.95 -15.10 1.43
N ILE A 61 -5.01 -14.65 0.18
CA ILE A 61 -6.24 -14.41 -0.58
C ILE A 61 -6.06 -15.09 -1.94
N PRO A 62 -6.25 -16.43 -2.03
CA PRO A 62 -5.99 -17.20 -3.25
C PRO A 62 -6.81 -16.74 -4.46
N GLU A 63 -8.00 -16.20 -4.21
CA GLU A 63 -8.92 -15.66 -5.21
C GLU A 63 -8.53 -14.28 -5.74
N CYS A 64 -7.47 -13.65 -5.20
CA CYS A 64 -7.03 -12.32 -5.60
C CYS A 64 -6.37 -12.34 -6.99
N ILE A 65 -6.77 -11.40 -7.83
CA ILE A 65 -6.08 -11.10 -9.09
C ILE A 65 -4.91 -10.17 -8.76
N CYS A 66 -3.69 -10.69 -8.90
CA CYS A 66 -2.47 -9.93 -8.67
C CYS A 66 -2.12 -9.12 -9.92
N THR A 67 -1.92 -7.81 -9.76
CA THR A 67 -1.63 -6.93 -10.90
C THR A 67 -0.41 -6.04 -10.66
N GLY A 68 0.15 -5.51 -11.74
CA GLY A 68 1.27 -4.58 -11.70
C GLY A 68 1.30 -3.72 -12.95
N VAL A 69 2.04 -2.61 -12.91
CA VAL A 69 2.15 -1.70 -14.03
C VAL A 69 3.05 -2.23 -15.17
N PHE A 70 3.95 -3.16 -14.85
CA PHE A 70 4.80 -3.84 -15.81
C PHE A 70 4.68 -5.36 -15.68
N PRO A 71 4.77 -6.11 -16.81
CA PRO A 71 4.67 -7.56 -16.78
C PRO A 71 5.83 -8.18 -15.98
N ASN A 72 5.50 -9.16 -15.15
CA ASN A 72 6.45 -9.99 -14.43
C ASN A 72 5.83 -11.38 -14.16
N PRO A 73 6.61 -12.42 -13.76
CA PRO A 73 6.12 -13.78 -13.60
C PRO A 73 5.12 -14.01 -12.45
N TRP A 74 4.95 -13.05 -11.55
CA TRP A 74 4.16 -13.21 -10.31
C TRP A 74 2.81 -12.49 -10.34
N ILE A 75 2.50 -11.79 -11.43
CA ILE A 75 1.19 -11.15 -11.60
C ILE A 75 0.33 -11.89 -12.63
N ASP A 76 -0.97 -11.76 -12.47
CA ASP A 76 -1.96 -12.36 -13.39
C ASP A 76 -2.18 -11.49 -14.62
N GLN A 77 -2.14 -10.14 -14.45
CA GLN A 77 -2.31 -9.18 -15.56
C GLN A 77 -1.67 -7.82 -15.25
N VAL A 78 -1.42 -7.07 -16.33
CA VAL A 78 -0.90 -5.69 -16.24
C VAL A 78 -2.05 -4.72 -16.07
N GLU A 79 -1.96 -3.81 -15.08
CA GLU A 79 -2.98 -2.80 -14.80
C GLU A 79 -2.38 -1.43 -14.52
N ASN A 80 -3.10 -0.41 -14.97
CA ASN A 80 -2.80 0.99 -14.69
C ASN A 80 -3.88 1.54 -13.75
N ALA A 81 -3.48 2.04 -12.58
CA ALA A 81 -4.40 2.61 -11.57
C ALA A 81 -5.25 3.79 -12.06
N TYR A 82 -4.90 4.41 -13.17
CA TYR A 82 -5.63 5.54 -13.77
C TYR A 82 -6.56 5.13 -14.91
N ARG A 83 -6.48 3.89 -15.38
CA ARG A 83 -7.31 3.32 -16.44
C ARG A 83 -7.23 1.80 -16.36
N MET A 84 -8.09 1.23 -15.53
CA MET A 84 -8.14 -0.21 -15.31
C MET A 84 -8.90 -0.93 -16.43
N SER A 85 -8.49 -2.16 -16.74
CA SER A 85 -9.16 -2.98 -17.77
C SER A 85 -10.42 -3.68 -17.26
N PHE A 86 -10.72 -3.59 -15.97
CA PHE A 86 -11.92 -4.17 -15.36
C PHE A 86 -13.17 -3.42 -15.79
N ALA A 87 -14.25 -4.16 -16.01
CA ALA A 87 -15.55 -3.56 -16.30
C ALA A 87 -16.05 -2.72 -15.11
N ASP A 88 -16.84 -1.70 -15.39
CA ASP A 88 -17.53 -0.92 -14.36
C ASP A 88 -18.29 -1.85 -13.41
N GLU A 89 -18.23 -1.55 -12.12
CA GLU A 89 -18.95 -2.30 -11.08
C GLU A 89 -18.67 -3.82 -11.05
N SER A 90 -17.45 -4.24 -11.42
CA SER A 90 -17.06 -5.67 -11.41
C SER A 90 -16.18 -6.04 -10.23
N VAL A 91 -15.47 -5.07 -9.63
CA VAL A 91 -14.54 -5.30 -8.52
C VAL A 91 -15.25 -5.15 -7.18
N SER A 92 -15.15 -6.16 -6.30
CA SER A 92 -15.69 -6.10 -4.93
C SER A 92 -14.71 -5.50 -3.94
N ASN A 93 -13.43 -5.84 -4.07
CA ASN A 93 -12.37 -5.31 -3.20
C ASN A 93 -11.13 -4.98 -4.02
N LEU A 94 -10.61 -3.77 -3.85
CA LEU A 94 -9.38 -3.29 -4.44
C LEU A 94 -8.35 -3.07 -3.34
N ILE A 95 -7.21 -3.74 -3.42
CA ILE A 95 -6.18 -3.75 -2.39
C ILE A 95 -4.94 -3.03 -2.94
N LEU A 96 -4.40 -2.10 -2.16
CA LEU A 96 -3.13 -1.41 -2.44
C LEU A 96 -2.23 -1.55 -1.21
N PHE A 97 -1.13 -2.29 -1.36
CA PHE A 97 -0.13 -2.44 -0.32
C PHE A 97 1.18 -1.79 -0.76
N ASP A 98 1.54 -0.70 -0.12
CA ASP A 98 2.70 0.15 -0.47
C ASP A 98 2.64 0.66 -1.93
N VAL A 99 1.45 1.08 -2.39
CA VAL A 99 1.20 1.52 -3.78
C VAL A 99 0.63 2.92 -3.86
N PHE A 100 -0.27 3.31 -2.95
CA PHE A 100 -0.98 4.58 -3.06
C PHE A 100 -0.04 5.80 -3.04
N HIS A 101 1.09 5.71 -2.35
CA HIS A 101 2.09 6.78 -2.31
C HIS A 101 2.89 6.91 -3.63
N HIS A 102 2.77 5.95 -4.55
CA HIS A 102 3.29 6.02 -5.92
C HIS A 102 2.29 6.65 -6.90
N LEU A 103 1.09 6.98 -6.47
CA LEU A 103 0.10 7.63 -7.34
C LEU A 103 0.30 9.15 -7.32
N GLU A 104 0.86 9.69 -8.39
CA GLU A 104 1.07 11.14 -8.57
C GLU A 104 -0.27 11.89 -8.65
N TYR A 105 -1.30 11.24 -9.21
CA TYR A 105 -2.65 11.78 -9.42
C TYR A 105 -3.68 11.01 -8.57
N PRO A 106 -3.65 11.09 -7.24
CA PRO A 106 -4.47 10.24 -6.37
C PRO A 106 -5.98 10.47 -6.58
N LYS A 107 -6.40 11.67 -7.00
CA LYS A 107 -7.82 11.96 -7.31
C LYS A 107 -8.27 11.24 -8.59
N ALA A 108 -7.45 11.23 -9.63
CA ALA A 108 -7.75 10.49 -10.86
C ALA A 108 -7.85 8.98 -10.59
N ALA A 109 -6.92 8.44 -9.82
CA ALA A 109 -6.95 7.02 -9.43
C ALA A 109 -8.21 6.67 -8.61
N LEU A 110 -8.56 7.49 -7.60
CA LEU A 110 -9.79 7.24 -6.82
C LEU A 110 -11.07 7.33 -7.67
N ASN A 111 -11.11 8.21 -8.68
CA ASN A 111 -12.22 8.25 -9.63
C ASN A 111 -12.30 6.94 -10.43
N GLU A 112 -11.18 6.44 -10.92
CA GLU A 112 -11.13 5.16 -11.65
C GLU A 112 -11.54 4.00 -10.74
N PHE A 113 -11.03 3.94 -9.50
CA PHE A 113 -11.42 2.93 -8.51
C PHE A 113 -12.93 2.92 -8.27
N ARG A 114 -13.56 4.11 -8.25
CA ARG A 114 -15.00 4.22 -8.10
C ARG A 114 -15.77 3.69 -9.29
N CYS A 115 -15.26 3.84 -10.52
CA CYS A 115 -15.90 3.28 -11.71
C CYS A 115 -15.90 1.74 -11.65
N VAL A 116 -14.76 1.12 -11.42
CA VAL A 116 -14.64 -0.35 -11.44
C VAL A 116 -15.23 -1.03 -10.19
N LEU A 117 -15.31 -0.34 -9.05
CA LEU A 117 -15.87 -0.91 -7.83
C LEU A 117 -17.38 -1.03 -7.90
N LYS A 118 -17.90 -2.15 -7.42
CA LYS A 118 -19.33 -2.35 -7.15
C LYS A 118 -19.87 -1.37 -6.12
N PRO A 119 -21.17 -1.10 -6.08
CA PRO A 119 -21.82 -0.46 -4.93
C PRO A 119 -21.41 -1.19 -3.64
N HIS A 120 -21.00 -0.45 -2.63
CA HIS A 120 -20.42 -0.96 -1.36
C HIS A 120 -19.07 -1.69 -1.49
N GLY A 121 -18.46 -1.72 -2.68
CA GLY A 121 -17.10 -2.23 -2.89
C GLY A 121 -16.06 -1.45 -2.08
N ARG A 122 -14.95 -2.09 -1.73
CA ARG A 122 -13.94 -1.52 -0.83
C ARG A 122 -12.63 -1.22 -1.53
N VAL A 123 -12.01 -0.09 -1.17
CA VAL A 123 -10.57 0.13 -1.37
C VAL A 123 -9.88 -0.08 -0.02
N ILE A 124 -8.90 -0.98 0.01
CA ILE A 124 -8.12 -1.33 1.19
C ILE A 124 -6.69 -0.89 0.97
N LEU A 125 -6.26 0.13 1.68
CA LEU A 125 -4.92 0.70 1.58
C LEU A 125 -4.10 0.28 2.81
N PHE A 126 -2.89 -0.24 2.60
CA PHE A 126 -1.92 -0.47 3.65
C PHE A 126 -0.60 0.22 3.28
N GLU A 127 -0.31 1.34 3.94
CA GLU A 127 0.65 2.34 3.48
C GLU A 127 1.64 2.77 4.56
N PRO A 128 2.77 3.37 4.21
CA PRO A 128 3.65 4.04 5.15
C PRO A 128 2.93 5.14 5.94
N CYS A 129 3.17 5.19 7.24
CA CYS A 129 2.63 6.23 8.12
C CYS A 129 3.74 7.12 8.66
N ILE A 130 3.63 8.41 8.45
CA ILE A 130 4.59 9.38 8.94
C ILE A 130 4.15 9.89 10.32
N SER A 131 4.67 9.25 11.36
CA SER A 131 4.74 9.72 12.76
C SER A 131 6.11 10.34 13.02
N VAL A 132 6.43 10.67 14.26
CA VAL A 132 7.80 11.09 14.63
C VAL A 132 8.81 10.00 14.28
N LEU A 133 8.55 8.74 14.67
CA LEU A 133 9.39 7.60 14.30
C LEU A 133 9.38 7.36 12.79
N GLY A 134 8.21 7.41 12.16
CA GLY A 134 8.08 7.26 10.71
C GLY A 134 8.88 8.30 9.93
N TRP A 135 8.89 9.54 10.40
CA TRP A 135 9.70 10.60 9.79
C TRP A 135 11.21 10.31 9.85
N ILE A 136 11.69 9.83 11.01
CA ILE A 136 13.09 9.42 11.16
C ILE A 136 13.42 8.25 10.23
N VAL A 137 12.59 7.21 10.24
CA VAL A 137 12.82 5.98 9.47
C VAL A 137 12.79 6.24 7.97
N TYR A 138 11.71 6.83 7.48
CA TYR A 138 11.53 7.07 6.03
C TYR A 138 12.37 8.25 5.54
N GLY A 139 12.64 9.26 6.38
CA GLY A 139 13.46 10.40 6.00
C GLY A 139 14.96 10.13 6.00
N ALA A 140 15.46 9.28 6.92
CA ALA A 140 16.90 9.05 7.07
C ALA A 140 17.38 7.71 6.48
N PHE A 141 16.51 6.68 6.40
CA PHE A 141 16.91 5.32 6.07
C PHE A 141 16.19 4.73 4.86
N HIS A 142 15.25 5.46 4.25
CA HIS A 142 14.52 5.00 3.07
C HIS A 142 15.00 5.71 1.81
N LYS A 143 15.00 5.00 0.68
CA LYS A 143 15.45 5.55 -0.61
C LYS A 143 14.45 6.55 -1.22
N GLU A 144 13.17 6.41 -0.88
CA GLU A 144 12.11 7.26 -1.41
C GLU A 144 11.88 8.50 -0.54
N PRO A 145 11.59 9.66 -1.15
CA PRO A 145 11.43 10.91 -0.42
C PRO A 145 10.17 10.91 0.45
N VAL A 146 10.28 11.53 1.62
CA VAL A 146 9.12 11.88 2.45
C VAL A 146 8.54 13.20 1.94
N ALA A 147 7.40 13.13 1.25
CA ALA A 147 6.73 14.28 0.64
C ALA A 147 5.80 15.01 1.63
N TRP A 148 6.28 15.30 2.85
CA TRP A 148 5.42 15.88 3.89
C TRP A 148 4.92 17.28 3.56
N PHE A 149 5.72 18.08 2.88
CA PHE A 149 5.41 19.47 2.52
C PHE A 149 5.01 19.63 1.06
N ASP A 150 5.19 18.61 0.23
CA ASP A 150 4.91 18.68 -1.19
C ASP A 150 3.40 18.86 -1.44
N LYS A 151 3.09 19.57 -2.51
CA LYS A 151 1.70 19.76 -2.90
C LYS A 151 1.13 18.45 -3.46
N ILE A 152 0.03 17.99 -2.88
CA ILE A 152 -0.71 16.84 -3.41
C ILE A 152 -1.42 17.27 -4.69
N ASN A 153 -1.21 16.52 -5.75
CA ASN A 153 -1.83 16.80 -7.05
C ASN A 153 -3.33 16.43 -6.98
N LEU A 154 -4.18 17.37 -7.37
CA LEU A 154 -5.64 17.22 -7.34
C LEU A 154 -6.24 17.04 -8.75
N ASP A 155 -5.41 16.85 -9.79
CA ASP A 155 -5.89 16.52 -11.13
C ASP A 155 -6.78 15.27 -11.10
N ALA A 156 -7.92 15.38 -11.76
CA ALA A 156 -8.96 14.34 -11.79
C ALA A 156 -9.30 13.88 -13.21
N GLY A 157 -8.67 14.48 -14.21
CA GLY A 157 -8.89 14.15 -15.62
C GLY A 157 -8.17 12.88 -16.07
N LEU A 158 -8.34 12.54 -17.32
CA LEU A 158 -7.58 11.46 -17.95
C LEU A 158 -6.08 11.78 -17.89
N ILE A 159 -5.31 10.83 -17.39
CA ILE A 159 -3.86 10.92 -17.34
C ILE A 159 -3.30 10.25 -18.58
N SER A 160 -2.64 11.03 -19.43
CA SER A 160 -1.99 10.50 -20.64
C SER A 160 -0.70 9.76 -20.29
N ASP A 161 -0.34 8.77 -21.10
CA ASP A 161 0.81 7.88 -20.81
C ASP A 161 2.15 8.62 -20.76
N ASP A 162 2.29 9.75 -21.47
CA ASP A 162 3.46 10.63 -21.44
C ASP A 162 3.64 11.36 -20.10
N ARG A 163 2.59 11.44 -19.28
CA ARG A 163 2.64 12.00 -17.92
C ARG A 163 2.93 10.93 -16.85
N LEU A 164 3.02 9.66 -17.24
CA LEU A 164 3.30 8.57 -16.32
C LEU A 164 4.80 8.34 -16.23
N GLY A 165 5.38 8.72 -15.10
CA GLY A 165 6.76 8.45 -14.74
C GLY A 165 6.83 7.84 -13.35
N TYR A 166 8.04 7.50 -12.91
CA TYR A 166 8.21 7.09 -11.53
C TYR A 166 7.91 8.24 -10.58
N TYR A 167 6.97 8.01 -9.70
CA TYR A 167 6.63 8.92 -8.62
C TYR A 167 6.66 8.17 -7.29
N ALA A 168 7.17 8.80 -6.24
CA ALA A 168 7.09 8.30 -4.87
C ALA A 168 6.96 9.47 -3.91
N ALA A 169 5.99 9.39 -3.00
CA ALA A 169 5.69 10.44 -2.03
C ALA A 169 5.26 9.79 -0.70
N GLN A 170 6.25 9.29 0.04
CA GLN A 170 6.03 8.68 1.35
C GLN A 170 5.25 9.63 2.27
N GLY A 171 4.12 9.15 2.80
CA GLY A 171 3.26 9.92 3.69
C GLY A 171 2.05 10.59 3.05
N ASN A 172 1.89 10.58 1.72
CA ASN A 172 0.71 11.16 1.08
C ASN A 172 -0.59 10.52 1.57
N ALA A 173 -0.66 9.19 1.66
CA ALA A 173 -1.82 8.50 2.23
C ALA A 173 -2.11 8.99 3.67
N CYS A 174 -1.07 9.10 4.51
CA CYS A 174 -1.20 9.57 5.87
C CYS A 174 -1.73 11.01 5.93
N ARG A 175 -1.26 11.91 5.05
CA ARG A 175 -1.73 13.31 4.96
C ARG A 175 -3.18 13.40 4.52
N ILE A 176 -3.55 12.64 3.48
CA ILE A 176 -4.91 12.67 2.91
C ILE A 176 -5.92 12.13 3.93
N PHE A 177 -5.72 10.92 4.42
CA PHE A 177 -6.74 10.21 5.19
C PHE A 177 -6.81 10.63 6.67
N ARG A 178 -5.72 11.21 7.23
CA ARG A 178 -5.78 11.85 8.55
C ARG A 178 -6.44 13.23 8.52
N HIS A 179 -6.38 13.92 7.40
CA HIS A 179 -6.96 15.24 7.20
C HIS A 179 -8.10 15.19 6.15
N SER A 180 -8.93 14.16 6.22
CA SER A 180 -9.98 13.86 5.23
C SER A 180 -10.90 15.03 4.93
N ARG A 181 -11.21 15.88 5.94
CA ARG A 181 -12.00 17.12 5.73
C ARG A 181 -11.32 18.07 4.73
N LYS A 182 -9.99 18.22 4.81
CA LYS A 182 -9.21 19.07 3.89
C LYS A 182 -9.17 18.48 2.48
N TYR A 183 -9.18 17.16 2.37
CA TYR A 183 -9.06 16.45 1.10
C TYR A 183 -10.38 15.81 0.66
N ARG A 184 -11.51 16.36 1.11
CA ARG A 184 -12.84 15.84 0.78
C ARG A 184 -13.07 15.73 -0.73
N ASP A 185 -12.67 16.75 -1.49
CA ASP A 185 -12.84 16.77 -2.95
C ASP A 185 -11.96 15.74 -3.66
N LEU A 186 -10.83 15.33 -3.05
CA LEU A 186 -9.98 14.27 -3.56
C LEU A 186 -10.58 12.90 -3.26
N ILE A 187 -11.10 12.69 -2.05
CA ILE A 187 -11.72 11.43 -1.61
C ILE A 187 -13.04 11.20 -2.34
N GLY A 188 -13.74 12.29 -2.73
CA GLY A 188 -15.00 12.22 -3.44
C GLY A 188 -16.10 11.60 -2.59
N ASP A 189 -16.90 10.75 -3.22
CA ASP A 189 -18.07 10.09 -2.59
C ASP A 189 -17.70 8.84 -1.78
N PHE A 190 -16.40 8.50 -1.68
CA PHE A 190 -15.99 7.40 -0.81
C PHE A 190 -16.27 7.69 0.65
N SER A 191 -16.89 6.74 1.33
CA SER A 191 -16.99 6.71 2.79
C SER A 191 -15.74 6.11 3.41
N ILE A 192 -15.07 6.84 4.31
CA ILE A 192 -13.94 6.29 5.07
C ILE A 192 -14.52 5.48 6.23
N THR A 193 -14.49 4.16 6.12
CA THR A 193 -15.04 3.25 7.13
C THR A 193 -14.01 2.84 8.17
N LYS A 194 -12.72 2.94 7.85
CA LYS A 194 -11.64 2.64 8.81
C LYS A 194 -10.39 3.45 8.51
N VAL A 195 -9.78 3.97 9.58
CA VAL A 195 -8.41 4.50 9.57
C VAL A 195 -7.71 3.99 10.82
N ARG A 196 -6.67 3.18 10.66
CA ARG A 196 -5.90 2.66 11.80
C ARG A 196 -4.40 2.77 11.55
N ARG A 197 -3.68 3.21 12.55
CA ARG A 197 -2.23 3.39 12.52
C ARG A 197 -1.56 2.35 13.40
N TYR A 198 -0.44 1.79 12.93
CA TYR A 198 0.30 0.72 13.59
C TYR A 198 1.76 1.10 13.78
N ALA A 199 2.30 0.82 14.95
CA ALA A 199 3.71 0.89 15.24
C ALA A 199 4.37 -0.41 14.75
N ALA A 200 4.68 -0.53 13.47
CA ALA A 200 5.31 -1.73 12.92
C ALA A 200 6.83 -1.73 13.17
N LEU A 201 7.22 -1.74 14.45
CA LEU A 201 8.60 -1.69 14.89
C LEU A 201 9.41 -2.90 14.42
N ALA A 202 8.79 -4.10 14.45
CA ALA A 202 9.39 -5.33 13.94
C ALA A 202 9.79 -5.19 12.47
N TYR A 203 8.93 -4.55 11.64
CA TYR A 203 9.24 -4.28 10.25
C TYR A 203 10.40 -3.30 10.09
N VAL A 204 10.37 -2.19 10.81
CA VAL A 204 11.45 -1.19 10.78
C VAL A 204 12.78 -1.82 11.16
N MET A 205 12.82 -2.55 12.28
CA MET A 205 14.03 -3.21 12.77
C MET A 205 14.45 -4.43 11.94
N SER A 206 13.55 -5.00 11.12
CA SER A 206 13.93 -6.04 10.16
C SER A 206 14.75 -5.49 8.98
N GLY A 207 14.73 -4.16 8.78
CA GLY A 207 15.33 -3.50 7.62
C GLY A 207 14.55 -3.70 6.33
N GLY A 208 13.34 -4.26 6.38
CA GLY A 208 12.48 -4.45 5.20
C GLY A 208 13.20 -5.14 4.04
N TYR A 209 12.90 -4.70 2.84
CA TYR A 209 13.52 -5.16 1.58
C TYR A 209 14.84 -4.47 1.23
N SER A 210 15.42 -3.62 2.10
CA SER A 210 16.63 -2.86 1.74
C SER A 210 17.72 -2.85 2.80
N GLY A 211 17.39 -3.15 4.06
CA GLY A 211 18.29 -3.03 5.19
C GLY A 211 18.69 -4.36 5.83
N ARG A 212 19.62 -4.29 6.78
CA ARG A 212 19.98 -5.44 7.63
C ARG A 212 18.96 -5.62 8.73
N GLN A 213 18.71 -6.88 9.11
CA GLN A 213 17.94 -7.23 10.30
C GLN A 213 18.73 -6.88 11.55
N LEU A 214 18.10 -6.14 12.47
CA LEU A 214 18.72 -5.63 13.71
C LEU A 214 18.42 -6.48 14.95
N TYR A 215 17.63 -7.54 14.82
CA TYR A 215 17.26 -8.43 15.94
C TYR A 215 17.13 -9.88 15.46
N PRO A 216 17.42 -10.86 16.32
CA PRO A 216 17.22 -12.27 16.00
C PRO A 216 15.72 -12.63 16.02
N ASP A 217 15.29 -13.56 15.15
CA ASP A 217 13.88 -13.94 14.95
C ASP A 217 13.15 -14.29 16.24
N ARG A 218 13.84 -14.91 17.20
CA ARG A 218 13.28 -15.26 18.52
C ARG A 218 12.73 -14.07 19.32
N LEU A 219 13.16 -12.85 19.02
CA LEU A 219 12.66 -11.65 19.68
C LEU A 219 11.39 -11.08 19.04
N TYR A 220 10.94 -11.62 17.89
CA TYR A 220 9.75 -11.14 17.22
C TYR A 220 8.51 -11.07 18.13
N PRO A 221 8.14 -12.13 18.90
CA PRO A 221 6.96 -12.07 19.77
C PRO A 221 7.06 -10.98 20.84
N PHE A 222 8.26 -10.73 21.37
CA PHE A 222 8.49 -9.66 22.33
C PHE A 222 8.30 -8.29 21.69
N ILE A 223 8.88 -8.06 20.51
CA ILE A 223 8.72 -6.79 19.76
C ILE A 223 7.25 -6.56 19.43
N LYS A 224 6.53 -7.59 19.00
CA LYS A 224 5.07 -7.51 18.76
C LYS A 224 4.28 -7.13 20.02
N SER A 225 4.74 -7.59 21.19
CA SER A 225 4.13 -7.18 22.47
C SER A 225 4.40 -5.71 22.78
N CYS A 226 5.60 -5.22 22.49
CA CYS A 226 5.92 -3.79 22.58
C CYS A 226 5.07 -2.95 21.61
N GLU A 227 4.87 -3.42 20.36
CA GLU A 227 4.02 -2.74 19.37
C GLU A 227 2.59 -2.52 19.88
N LYS A 228 2.03 -3.48 20.63
CA LYS A 228 0.68 -3.32 21.21
C LYS A 228 0.62 -2.10 22.14
N VAL A 229 1.66 -1.87 22.93
CA VAL A 229 1.76 -0.70 23.82
C VAL A 229 1.98 0.57 23.01
N LEU A 230 2.92 0.55 22.06
CA LEU A 230 3.25 1.70 21.20
C LEU A 230 2.08 2.15 20.32
N ASN A 231 1.18 1.25 19.96
CA ASN A 231 -0.06 1.55 19.24
C ASN A 231 -1.00 2.52 19.96
N HIS A 232 -0.85 2.71 21.26
CA HIS A 232 -1.59 3.73 22.03
C HIS A 232 -1.06 5.14 21.79
N LEU A 233 0.16 5.27 21.25
CA LEU A 233 0.81 6.54 20.92
C LEU A 233 1.14 6.65 19.42
N PRO A 234 0.13 6.53 18.54
CA PRO A 234 0.36 6.39 17.11
C PRO A 234 0.96 7.65 16.46
N SER A 235 0.83 8.81 17.06
CA SER A 235 1.47 10.05 16.57
C SER A 235 3.00 10.02 16.73
N LEU A 236 3.50 9.23 17.67
CA LEU A 236 4.93 9.09 17.92
C LEU A 236 5.53 7.88 17.18
N PHE A 237 4.82 6.75 17.17
CA PHE A 237 5.42 5.46 16.81
C PHE A 237 4.83 4.78 15.58
N ALA A 238 3.71 5.25 15.02
CA ALA A 238 3.12 4.58 13.87
C ALA A 238 3.98 4.71 12.62
N THR A 239 4.30 3.59 11.99
CA THR A 239 5.02 3.52 10.73
C THR A 239 4.18 2.90 9.62
N ARG A 240 2.99 2.38 9.95
CA ARG A 240 2.03 1.81 9.00
C ARG A 240 0.63 2.39 9.21
N LEU A 241 -0.11 2.53 8.11
CA LEU A 241 -1.47 3.04 8.04
C LEU A 241 -2.35 2.06 7.28
N LEU A 242 -3.45 1.65 7.89
CA LEU A 242 -4.53 0.92 7.22
C LEU A 242 -5.71 1.88 7.02
N VAL A 243 -6.19 1.98 5.79
CA VAL A 243 -7.40 2.74 5.44
C VAL A 243 -8.34 1.82 4.69
N VAL A 244 -9.63 1.91 4.99
CA VAL A 244 -10.69 1.26 4.21
C VAL A 244 -11.66 2.33 3.76
N LEU A 245 -11.83 2.42 2.45
CA LEU A 245 -12.84 3.25 1.81
C LEU A 245 -13.94 2.34 1.27
N THR A 246 -15.18 2.81 1.30
CA THR A 246 -16.35 2.10 0.73
C THR A 246 -17.04 3.02 -0.27
N LYS A 247 -17.33 2.50 -1.47
CA LYS A 247 -18.15 3.17 -2.51
C LYS A 247 -19.60 3.26 -2.11
#